data_213af8f7577f70549818629e9904c181
#
_entry.id   213af8f7577f70549818629e9904c181
#
_cell.length_a   1.000
_cell.length_b   1.000
_cell.length_c   1.000
_cell.angle_alpha   90.00
_cell.angle_beta   90.00
_cell.angle_gamma   90.00
#
_symmetry.space_group_name_H-M   'P 1'
#
loop_
_entity.id
_entity.type
_entity.pdbx_description
1 polymer ?
#
loop_
_entity_poly.entity_id
_entity_poly.type
_entity_poly.pdbx_seq_one_letter_code
_entity_poly.pdbx_strand_id
1 'polypeptide(L)'
;MRITLPSGTPAEIDLSVANPVMGLVIMPDIFGMRPLFDDLVAQLAREWNMAVIAVEPFPNQTLSADIAERMACVPLLSDDAVLRDMHEAADALGVARVGLMGFCMGGMYCHKEARSDRFARISSF
;
A
#
# COMPACT_ATOMS: atom_id res chain seq x y z
N MET A 1 10.97 -2.33 6.83
CA MET A 1 10.90 -3.64 7.51
C MET A 1 9.74 -4.44 6.93
N ARG A 2 10.00 -5.63 6.49
CA ARG A 2 8.94 -6.50 5.94
C ARG A 2 8.07 -7.06 7.06
N ILE A 3 6.75 -6.90 6.92
CA ILE A 3 5.75 -7.45 7.84
C ILE A 3 4.69 -8.25 7.08
N THR A 4 3.85 -8.94 7.81
CA THR A 4 2.66 -9.61 7.29
C THR A 4 1.43 -9.02 7.97
N LEU A 5 0.47 -8.54 7.19
CA LEU A 5 -0.81 -8.05 7.69
C LEU A 5 -1.66 -9.18 8.28
N PRO A 6 -2.67 -8.90 9.12
CA PRO A 6 -3.59 -9.92 9.66
C PRO A 6 -4.22 -10.81 8.58
N SER A 7 -4.48 -10.26 7.39
CA SER A 7 -4.97 -10.99 6.23
C SER A 7 -3.99 -12.02 5.65
N GLY A 8 -2.69 -11.93 6.01
CA GLY A 8 -1.61 -12.70 5.42
C GLY A 8 -0.86 -11.98 4.31
N THR A 9 -1.28 -10.78 3.92
CA THR A 9 -0.67 -10.01 2.84
C THR A 9 0.66 -9.39 3.28
N PRO A 10 1.75 -9.56 2.49
CA PRO A 10 3.04 -8.92 2.79
C PRO A 10 2.97 -7.40 2.62
N ALA A 11 3.73 -6.69 3.45
CA ALA A 11 3.87 -5.25 3.37
C ALA A 11 5.27 -4.80 3.82
N GLU A 12 5.73 -3.66 3.34
CA GLU A 12 6.93 -2.98 3.81
C GLU A 12 6.54 -1.78 4.64
N ILE A 13 7.05 -1.67 5.86
CA ILE A 13 6.68 -0.61 6.80
C ILE A 13 7.91 0.11 7.35
N ASP A 14 7.81 1.42 7.51
CA ASP A 14 8.80 2.24 8.20
C ASP A 14 8.11 3.07 9.30
N LEU A 15 8.45 2.75 10.54
CA LEU A 15 7.99 3.43 11.77
C LEU A 15 9.17 4.11 12.50
N SER A 16 10.28 4.39 11.80
CA SER A 16 11.49 4.95 12.41
C SER A 16 11.32 6.39 12.89
N VAL A 17 10.31 7.09 12.40
CA VAL A 17 10.02 8.48 12.82
C VAL A 17 9.34 8.49 14.18
N ALA A 18 9.94 9.17 15.16
CA ALA A 18 9.47 9.16 16.54
C ALA A 18 8.08 9.83 16.74
N ASN A 19 7.82 10.91 16.01
CA ASN A 19 6.57 11.66 16.13
C ASN A 19 6.06 11.97 14.71
N PRO A 20 5.51 11.00 14.00
CA PRO A 20 5.04 11.21 12.64
C PRO A 20 3.85 12.18 12.61
N VAL A 21 3.84 13.08 11.64
CA VAL A 21 2.74 14.04 11.47
C VAL A 21 1.45 13.36 11.00
N MET A 22 1.58 12.23 10.29
CA MET A 22 0.49 11.35 9.87
C MET A 22 1.04 10.03 9.34
N GLY A 23 0.16 9.11 9.01
CA GLY A 23 0.51 7.88 8.31
C GLY A 23 0.27 7.98 6.80
N LEU A 24 0.91 7.11 6.04
CA LEU A 24 0.73 6.97 4.60
C LEU A 24 0.72 5.51 4.19
N VAL A 25 -0.37 5.08 3.56
CA VAL A 25 -0.47 3.78 2.88
C VAL A 25 -0.17 3.98 1.40
N ILE A 26 0.71 3.16 0.85
CA ILE A 26 1.08 3.16 -0.56
C ILE A 26 0.56 1.88 -1.23
N MET A 27 -0.20 2.03 -2.31
CA MET A 27 -0.60 0.94 -3.18
C MET A 27 0.27 0.96 -4.44
N PRO A 28 1.13 -0.05 -4.61
CA PRO A 28 2.03 -0.17 -5.75
C PRO A 28 1.31 -0.30 -7.08
N ASP A 29 2.08 -0.14 -8.15
CA ASP A 29 1.67 -0.46 -9.51
C ASP A 29 1.54 -1.98 -9.73
N ILE A 30 1.25 -2.37 -10.98
CA ILE A 30 1.05 -3.78 -11.36
C ILE A 30 2.27 -4.67 -11.11
N PHE A 31 3.46 -4.10 -11.00
CA PHE A 31 4.68 -4.88 -10.70
C PHE A 31 4.84 -5.19 -9.22
N GLY A 32 3.99 -4.62 -8.36
CA GLY A 32 3.94 -4.95 -6.94
C GLY A 32 5.16 -4.51 -6.13
N MET A 33 5.31 -5.14 -4.99
CA MET A 33 6.40 -4.85 -4.07
C MET A 33 7.74 -5.26 -4.67
N ARG A 34 8.67 -4.32 -4.69
CA ARG A 34 10.04 -4.48 -5.17
C ARG A 34 10.92 -3.38 -4.58
N PRO A 35 12.25 -3.41 -4.76
CA PRO A 35 13.14 -2.40 -4.17
C PRO A 35 12.72 -0.94 -4.39
N LEU A 36 12.09 -0.63 -5.52
CA LEU A 36 11.55 0.70 -5.79
C LEU A 36 10.58 1.16 -4.68
N PHE A 37 9.64 0.31 -4.28
CA PHE A 37 8.67 0.67 -3.24
C PHE A 37 9.25 0.55 -1.84
N ASP A 38 10.18 -0.39 -1.60
CA ASP A 38 10.89 -0.48 -0.33
C ASP A 38 11.68 0.83 -0.07
N ASP A 39 12.40 1.32 -1.09
CA ASP A 39 13.14 2.58 -1.02
C ASP A 39 12.21 3.79 -0.86
N LEU A 40 11.07 3.80 -1.57
CA LEU A 40 10.09 4.87 -1.48
C LEU A 40 9.49 4.98 -0.07
N VAL A 41 9.17 3.84 0.56
CA VAL A 41 8.69 3.79 1.95
C VAL A 41 9.69 4.47 2.89
N ALA A 42 10.96 4.08 2.83
CA ALA A 42 12.01 4.64 3.66
C ALA A 42 12.26 6.13 3.38
N GLN A 43 12.23 6.52 2.09
CA GLN A 43 12.43 7.90 1.69
C GLN A 43 11.32 8.82 2.20
N LEU A 44 10.06 8.46 1.96
CA LEU A 44 8.91 9.28 2.36
C LEU A 44 8.77 9.36 3.88
N ALA A 45 9.04 8.26 4.60
CA ALA A 45 9.04 8.29 6.05
C ALA A 45 9.99 9.37 6.56
N ARG A 46 11.22 9.38 6.06
CA ARG A 46 12.25 10.34 6.47
C ARG A 46 11.97 11.77 6.00
N GLU A 47 11.64 11.95 4.72
CA GLU A 47 11.52 13.29 4.12
C GLU A 47 10.23 13.99 4.52
N TRP A 48 9.13 13.24 4.69
CA TRP A 48 7.82 13.80 5.01
C TRP A 48 7.45 13.68 6.49
N ASN A 49 8.34 13.09 7.30
CA ASN A 49 8.10 12.87 8.72
C ASN A 49 6.81 12.07 8.98
N MET A 50 6.65 10.96 8.28
CA MET A 50 5.46 10.11 8.32
C MET A 50 5.78 8.69 8.76
N ALA A 51 4.77 7.98 9.29
CA ALA A 51 4.76 6.51 9.34
C ALA A 51 4.28 6.00 7.98
N VAL A 52 5.04 5.15 7.30
CA VAL A 52 4.74 4.76 5.91
C VAL A 52 4.69 3.25 5.75
N ILE A 53 3.74 2.76 4.98
CA ILE A 53 3.60 1.35 4.63
C ILE A 53 3.20 1.18 3.16
N ALA A 54 3.80 0.20 2.46
CA ALA A 54 3.39 -0.22 1.13
C ALA A 54 2.93 -1.67 1.16
N VAL A 55 1.88 -2.01 0.40
CA VAL A 55 1.17 -3.29 0.47
C VAL A 55 1.33 -4.07 -0.81
N GLU A 56 1.61 -5.39 -0.74
CA GLU A 56 1.67 -6.25 -1.92
C GLU A 56 0.29 -6.39 -2.58
N PRO A 57 0.13 -5.98 -3.85
CA PRO A 57 -1.17 -6.06 -4.53
C PRO A 57 -1.55 -7.47 -4.99
N PHE A 58 -0.60 -8.42 -5.08
CA PHE A 58 -0.83 -9.80 -5.51
C PHE A 58 -0.40 -10.79 -4.41
N PRO A 59 -1.05 -10.78 -3.23
CA PRO A 59 -0.67 -11.67 -2.15
C PRO A 59 -0.85 -13.15 -2.55
N ASN A 60 0.00 -14.02 -2.01
CA ASN A 60 -0.03 -15.47 -2.25
C ASN A 60 0.23 -15.89 -3.70
N GLN A 61 0.79 -15.02 -4.53
CA GLN A 61 1.16 -15.31 -5.90
C GLN A 61 2.64 -15.02 -6.13
N THR A 62 3.29 -15.89 -6.88
CA THR A 62 4.65 -15.67 -7.38
C THR A 62 4.56 -15.34 -8.86
N LEU A 63 4.60 -14.05 -9.17
CA LEU A 63 4.50 -13.55 -10.54
C LEU A 63 5.86 -13.06 -11.03
N SER A 64 6.14 -13.34 -12.31
CA SER A 64 7.32 -12.78 -12.98
C SER A 64 7.16 -11.28 -13.24
N ALA A 65 8.17 -10.66 -13.84
CA ALA A 65 8.09 -9.27 -14.28
C ALA A 65 7.36 -9.11 -15.63
N ASP A 66 6.79 -10.18 -16.18
CA ASP A 66 6.01 -10.12 -17.42
C ASP A 66 4.68 -9.41 -17.17
N ILE A 67 4.47 -8.29 -17.86
CA ILE A 67 3.28 -7.48 -17.70
C ILE A 67 2.01 -8.24 -18.14
N ALA A 68 2.09 -9.07 -19.18
CA ALA A 68 0.93 -9.82 -19.66
C ALA A 68 0.44 -10.83 -18.60
N GLU A 69 1.37 -11.52 -17.92
CA GLU A 69 1.05 -12.42 -16.81
C GLU A 69 0.34 -11.69 -15.69
N ARG A 70 0.86 -10.53 -15.30
CA ARG A 70 0.30 -9.71 -14.21
C ARG A 70 -1.06 -9.12 -14.58
N MET A 71 -1.21 -8.61 -15.81
CA MET A 71 -2.48 -8.11 -16.31
C MET A 71 -3.57 -9.18 -16.31
N ALA A 72 -3.22 -10.43 -16.62
CA ALA A 72 -4.16 -11.55 -16.58
C ALA A 72 -4.63 -11.88 -15.15
N CYS A 73 -3.86 -11.53 -14.12
CA CYS A 73 -4.21 -11.75 -12.73
C CYS A 73 -5.11 -10.64 -12.14
N VAL A 74 -5.14 -9.44 -12.73
CA VAL A 74 -5.93 -8.32 -12.21
C VAL A 74 -7.42 -8.66 -12.06
N PRO A 75 -8.10 -9.27 -13.04
CA PRO A 75 -9.51 -9.63 -12.88
C PRO A 75 -9.79 -10.68 -11.79
N LEU A 76 -8.76 -11.39 -11.32
CA LEU A 76 -8.87 -12.40 -10.27
C LEU A 76 -8.76 -11.80 -8.86
N LEU A 77 -8.35 -10.54 -8.75
CA LEU A 77 -8.26 -9.85 -7.45
C LEU A 77 -9.67 -9.52 -6.94
N SER A 78 -9.88 -9.75 -5.65
CA SER A 78 -11.08 -9.31 -4.96
C SER A 78 -10.92 -7.86 -4.50
N ASP A 79 -11.81 -6.97 -4.94
CA ASP A 79 -11.82 -5.59 -4.46
C ASP A 79 -11.93 -5.52 -2.93
N ASP A 80 -12.83 -6.32 -2.34
CA ASP A 80 -13.02 -6.35 -0.89
C ASP A 80 -11.75 -6.77 -0.16
N ALA A 81 -11.00 -7.75 -0.68
CA ALA A 81 -9.74 -8.17 -0.08
C ALA A 81 -8.66 -7.09 -0.18
N VAL A 82 -8.55 -6.41 -1.33
CA VAL A 82 -7.57 -5.32 -1.50
C VAL A 82 -7.91 -4.15 -0.58
N LEU A 83 -9.17 -3.73 -0.52
CA LEU A 83 -9.60 -2.63 0.36
C LEU A 83 -9.40 -2.98 1.84
N ARG A 84 -9.68 -4.23 2.24
CA ARG A 84 -9.37 -4.72 3.58
C ARG A 84 -7.87 -4.58 3.89
N ASP A 85 -7.00 -5.00 2.97
CA ASP A 85 -5.56 -4.92 3.17
C ASP A 85 -5.09 -3.47 3.33
N MET A 86 -5.68 -2.51 2.61
CA MET A 86 -5.43 -1.08 2.79
C MET A 86 -5.80 -0.61 4.20
N HIS A 87 -6.94 -1.06 4.73
CA HIS A 87 -7.39 -0.70 6.08
C HIS A 87 -6.48 -1.33 7.16
N GLU A 88 -6.12 -2.60 7.00
CA GLU A 88 -5.18 -3.27 7.91
C GLU A 88 -3.79 -2.60 7.90
N ALA A 89 -3.34 -2.16 6.72
CA ALA A 89 -2.10 -1.40 6.59
C ALA A 89 -2.18 -0.06 7.33
N ALA A 90 -3.30 0.65 7.20
CA ALA A 90 -3.52 1.90 7.92
C ALA A 90 -3.51 1.68 9.45
N ASP A 91 -4.13 0.59 9.92
CA ASP A 91 -4.13 0.23 11.33
C ASP A 91 -2.73 -0.12 11.85
N ALA A 92 -1.90 -0.78 11.02
CA ALA A 92 -0.53 -1.13 11.36
C ALA A 92 0.38 0.08 11.62
N LEU A 93 0.04 1.25 11.05
CA LEU A 93 0.81 2.48 11.26
C LEU A 93 0.65 3.07 12.67
N GLY A 94 -0.42 2.73 13.37
CA GLY A 94 -0.64 3.15 14.76
C GLY A 94 -0.85 4.66 14.94
N VAL A 95 -1.26 5.39 13.89
CA VAL A 95 -1.52 6.83 13.93
C VAL A 95 -2.96 7.15 13.53
N ALA A 96 -3.52 8.24 14.06
CA ALA A 96 -4.93 8.55 13.87
C ALA A 96 -5.27 9.02 12.45
N ARG A 97 -4.39 9.82 11.83
CA ARG A 97 -4.60 10.36 10.49
C ARG A 97 -3.73 9.61 9.48
N VAL A 98 -4.35 9.03 8.48
CA VAL A 98 -3.65 8.27 7.45
C VAL A 98 -4.09 8.77 6.07
N GLY A 99 -3.12 9.02 5.20
CA GLY A 99 -3.32 9.25 3.78
C GLY A 99 -3.16 7.96 2.97
N LEU A 100 -3.66 7.98 1.76
CA LEU A 100 -3.54 6.88 0.81
C LEU A 100 -2.96 7.39 -0.51
N MET A 101 -1.95 6.71 -1.03
CA MET A 101 -1.31 7.03 -2.30
C MET A 101 -1.24 5.76 -3.15
N GLY A 102 -1.66 5.86 -4.41
CA GLY A 102 -1.63 4.71 -5.32
C GLY A 102 -1.06 5.05 -6.68
N PHE A 103 -0.40 4.06 -7.28
CA PHE A 103 0.25 4.19 -8.58
C PHE A 103 -0.36 3.22 -9.59
N CYS A 104 -0.82 3.72 -10.74
CA CYS A 104 -1.39 2.91 -11.83
C CYS A 104 -2.54 2.04 -11.31
N MET A 105 -2.38 0.72 -11.27
CA MET A 105 -3.36 -0.20 -10.68
C MET A 105 -3.67 0.14 -9.21
N GLY A 106 -2.65 0.49 -8.43
CA GLY A 106 -2.84 0.97 -7.06
C GLY A 106 -3.68 2.26 -7.00
N GLY A 107 -3.52 3.15 -7.98
CA GLY A 107 -4.35 4.35 -8.12
C GLY A 107 -5.82 4.02 -8.39
N MET A 108 -6.09 2.98 -9.18
CA MET A 108 -7.46 2.48 -9.40
C MET A 108 -8.12 2.07 -8.07
N TYR A 109 -7.40 1.34 -7.21
CA TYR A 109 -7.91 0.96 -5.90
C TYR A 109 -8.10 2.16 -4.98
N CYS A 110 -7.27 3.20 -5.10
CA CYS A 110 -7.49 4.47 -4.38
C CYS A 110 -8.85 5.09 -4.73
N HIS A 111 -9.26 5.07 -5.99
CA HIS A 111 -10.58 5.55 -6.40
C HIS A 111 -11.70 4.71 -5.79
N LYS A 112 -11.54 3.39 -5.72
CA LYS A 112 -12.53 2.51 -5.09
C LYS A 112 -12.65 2.77 -3.59
N GLU A 113 -11.56 3.12 -2.93
CA GLU A 113 -11.51 3.44 -1.50
C GLU A 113 -12.05 4.83 -1.18
N ALA A 114 -12.17 5.74 -2.15
CA ALA A 114 -12.62 7.12 -1.95
C ALA A 114 -14.02 7.25 -1.34
N ARG A 115 -14.83 6.19 -1.39
CA ARG A 115 -16.14 6.12 -0.72
C ARG A 115 -16.09 5.87 0.78
N SER A 116 -14.92 5.52 1.31
CA SER A 116 -14.69 5.25 2.73
C SER A 116 -14.17 6.51 3.44
N ASP A 117 -14.45 6.63 4.73
CA ASP A 117 -13.95 7.71 5.58
C ASP A 117 -12.61 7.35 6.24
N ARG A 118 -12.01 6.20 5.91
CA ARG A 118 -10.80 5.72 6.57
C ARG A 118 -9.58 6.61 6.33
N PHE A 119 -9.48 7.21 5.14
CA PHE A 119 -8.31 8.00 4.74
C PHE A 119 -8.62 9.50 4.70
N ALA A 120 -7.75 10.30 5.34
CA ALA A 120 -7.89 11.75 5.40
C ALA A 120 -7.58 12.42 4.07
N ARG A 121 -6.72 11.82 3.25
CA ARG A 121 -6.32 12.29 1.92
C ARG A 121 -6.06 11.09 1.02
N ILE A 122 -6.42 11.22 -0.25
CA ILE A 122 -6.20 10.19 -1.27
C ILE A 122 -5.56 10.83 -2.48
N SER A 123 -4.47 10.26 -2.96
CA SER A 123 -3.78 10.66 -4.20
C SER A 123 -3.59 9.45 -5.10
N SER A 124 -3.92 9.60 -6.38
CA SER A 124 -3.70 8.55 -7.38
C SER A 124 -2.89 9.06 -8.56
N PHE A 125 -1.99 8.24 -9.04
CA PHE A 125 -1.07 8.54 -10.14
C PHE A 125 -1.18 7.53 -11.27
#